data_018499b87d256038dec08f871de4a808
#
_entry.id   018499b87d256038dec08f871de4a808
#
_cell.length_a   1.000
_cell.length_b   1.000
_cell.length_c   1.000
_cell.angle_alpha   90.00
_cell.angle_beta   90.00
_cell.angle_gamma   90.00
#
_symmetry.space_group_name_H-M   'P 1'
#
loop_
_entity.id
_entity.type
_entity.pdbx_description
1 polymer ?
#
loop_
_entity_poly.entity_id
_entity_poly.type
_entity_poly.pdbx_seq_one_letter_code
_entity_poly.pdbx_strand_id
1 'polypeptide(L)' 'MIPELGQIAYEAYANHTGNKTFDGRDMPHWNDLNTSIQMAWNKAAEAVRRYQPKP' A
#
# COMPACT_ATOMS: atom_id res chain seq x y z
N MET A 1 2.15 -16.40 -7.70
CA MET A 1 2.53 -15.07 -8.18
C MET A 1 3.00 -14.23 -7.01
N ILE A 2 4.12 -13.53 -7.15
CA ILE A 2 4.66 -12.69 -6.08
C ILE A 2 3.92 -11.36 -6.10
N PRO A 3 3.33 -10.93 -4.98
CA PRO A 3 2.65 -9.63 -4.96
C PRO A 3 3.65 -8.49 -5.07
N GLU A 4 3.19 -7.36 -5.59
CA GLU A 4 4.00 -6.15 -5.64
C GLU A 4 4.23 -5.61 -4.24
N LEU A 5 5.37 -4.94 -4.04
CA LEU A 5 5.68 -4.35 -2.74
C LEU A 5 4.59 -3.39 -2.27
N GLY A 6 4.08 -2.58 -3.19
CA GLY A 6 3.01 -1.65 -2.86
C GLY A 6 1.73 -2.34 -2.44
N GLN A 7 1.45 -3.49 -3.05
CA GLN A 7 0.29 -4.29 -2.66
C GLN A 7 0.39 -4.75 -1.21
N ILE A 8 1.57 -5.23 -0.82
CA ILE A 8 1.80 -5.67 0.56
C ILE A 8 1.57 -4.51 1.53
N ALA A 9 2.13 -3.35 1.21
CA ALA A 9 1.98 -2.16 2.04
C ALA A 9 0.53 -1.70 2.09
N TYR A 10 -0.14 -1.67 0.94
CA TYR A 10 -1.53 -1.23 0.87
C TYR A 10 -2.45 -2.14 1.68
N GLU A 11 -2.26 -3.46 1.54
CA GLU A 11 -3.10 -4.42 2.23
C GLU A 11 -2.87 -4.39 3.73
N ALA A 12 -1.64 -4.15 4.18
CA ALA A 12 -1.36 -3.99 5.59
C ALA A 12 -2.04 -2.74 6.15
N TYR A 13 -2.00 -1.65 5.41
CA TYR A 13 -2.68 -0.42 5.77
C TYR A 13 -4.18 -0.63 5.84
N ALA A 14 -4.75 -1.27 4.81
CA ALA A 14 -6.19 -1.53 4.76
C ALA A 14 -6.63 -2.40 5.95
N ASN A 15 -5.82 -3.40 6.27
CA ASN A 15 -6.10 -4.30 7.40
C ASN A 15 -6.13 -3.53 8.72
N HIS A 16 -5.19 -2.61 8.89
CA HIS A 16 -5.11 -1.80 10.11
C HIS A 16 -6.33 -0.89 10.28
N THR A 17 -6.84 -0.36 9.17
CA THR A 17 -7.98 0.56 9.21
C THR A 17 -9.33 -0.15 9.12
N GLY A 18 -9.34 -1.48 9.16
CA GLY A 18 -10.58 -2.25 9.04
C GLY A 18 -11.19 -2.18 7.65
N ASN A 19 -10.36 -1.97 6.63
CA ASN A 19 -10.76 -1.85 5.24
C ASN A 19 -11.68 -0.64 4.99
N LYS A 20 -11.52 0.41 5.79
CA LYS A 20 -12.31 1.63 5.66
C LYS A 20 -11.40 2.84 5.39
N THR A 21 -11.90 3.75 4.57
CA THR A 21 -11.25 5.05 4.40
C THR A 21 -11.49 5.91 5.64
N PHE A 22 -10.80 7.06 5.71
CA PHE A 22 -10.94 7.95 6.86
C PHE A 22 -12.38 8.48 7.02
N ASP A 23 -13.16 8.50 5.94
CA ASP A 23 -14.56 8.96 5.98
C ASP A 23 -15.55 7.78 6.06
N GLY A 24 -15.07 6.59 6.38
CA GLY A 24 -15.92 5.43 6.64
C GLY A 24 -16.35 4.63 5.43
N ARG A 25 -15.86 4.98 4.24
CA ARG A 25 -16.18 4.20 3.04
C ARG A 25 -15.29 2.98 2.94
N ASP A 26 -15.76 1.97 2.21
CA ASP A 26 -14.97 0.76 1.97
C ASP A 26 -13.76 1.09 1.10
N MET A 27 -12.60 0.53 1.47
CA MET A 27 -11.40 0.66 0.65
C MET A 27 -11.48 -0.32 -0.53
N PRO A 28 -11.10 0.12 -1.73
CA PRO A 28 -11.08 -0.79 -2.89
C PRO A 28 -9.99 -1.84 -2.74
N HIS A 29 -10.15 -2.95 -3.45
CA HIS A 29 -9.09 -3.94 -3.57
C HIS A 29 -7.93 -3.37 -4.37
N TRP A 30 -6.73 -3.92 -4.15
CA TRP A 30 -5.54 -3.48 -4.86
C TRP A 30 -5.74 -3.41 -6.38
N ASN A 31 -6.37 -4.44 -6.95
CA ASN A 31 -6.57 -4.51 -8.40
C ASN A 31 -7.55 -3.46 -8.92
N ASP A 32 -8.36 -2.89 -8.05
CA ASP A 32 -9.33 -1.86 -8.41
C ASP A 32 -8.75 -0.44 -8.30
N LEU A 33 -7.55 -0.32 -7.75
CA LEU A 33 -6.87 0.98 -7.70
C LEU A 33 -6.36 1.35 -9.09
N ASN A 34 -6.40 2.64 -9.42
CA ASN A 34 -5.83 3.06 -10.68
C ASN A 34 -4.31 2.95 -10.63
N THR A 35 -3.69 2.93 -11.82
CA THR A 35 -2.25 2.72 -11.94
C THR A 35 -1.44 3.76 -11.17
N SER A 36 -1.88 5.00 -11.20
CA SER A 36 -1.18 6.08 -10.50
C SER A 36 -1.09 5.81 -8.99
N ILE A 37 -2.19 5.37 -8.40
CA ILE A 37 -2.21 5.06 -6.97
C ILE A 37 -1.38 3.83 -6.65
N GLN A 38 -1.46 2.80 -7.50
CA GLN A 38 -0.63 1.60 -7.32
C GLN A 38 0.85 1.95 -7.37
N MET A 39 1.25 2.81 -8.32
CA MET A 39 2.64 3.25 -8.42
C MET A 39 3.07 4.04 -7.19
N ALA A 40 2.20 4.87 -6.64
CA ALA A 40 2.52 5.62 -5.44
C ALA A 40 2.80 4.67 -4.27
N TRP A 41 1.98 3.64 -4.10
CA TRP A 41 2.20 2.65 -3.05
C TRP A 41 3.48 1.86 -3.27
N ASN A 42 3.78 1.50 -4.53
CA ASN A 42 5.02 0.81 -4.86
C ASN A 42 6.24 1.68 -4.54
N LYS A 43 6.19 2.97 -4.85
CA LYS A 43 7.30 3.88 -4.54
C LYS A 43 7.50 4.03 -3.04
N ALA A 44 6.41 4.17 -2.29
CA ALA A 44 6.49 4.28 -0.84
C ALA A 44 7.07 3.00 -0.22
N ALA A 45 6.60 1.85 -0.66
CA ALA A 45 7.08 0.57 -0.15
C ALA A 45 8.55 0.35 -0.49
N GLU A 46 8.97 0.74 -1.70
CA GLU A 46 10.35 0.61 -2.12
C GLU A 46 11.27 1.51 -1.31
N ALA A 47 10.84 2.71 -0.99
CA ALA A 47 11.62 3.62 -0.16
C ALA A 47 11.85 3.02 1.24
N VAL A 48 10.83 2.40 1.82
CA VAL A 48 10.96 1.73 3.12
C VAL A 48 11.93 0.55 3.01
N ARG A 49 11.81 -0.24 1.95
CA ARG A 49 12.69 -1.40 1.74
C ARG A 49 14.15 -1.01 1.62
N ARG A 50 14.42 0.13 0.99
CA ARG A 50 15.79 0.61 0.77
C ARG A 50 16.36 1.39 1.95
N TYR A 51 15.52 1.72 2.90
CA TYR A 51 15.96 2.54 4.03
C TYR A 51 16.99 1.78 4.85
N GLN A 52 18.11 2.43 5.14
CA GLN A 52 19.14 1.89 6.01
C GLN A 52 19.47 2.95 7.06
N PRO A 53 19.12 2.70 8.33
CA PRO A 53 19.45 3.67 9.38
C PRO A 53 20.97 3.79 9.52
N LYS A 54 21.41 5.01 9.75
CA LYS A 54 22.84 5.23 9.97
C LYS A 54 23.20 4.79 11.38
N PRO A 55 24.40 4.18 11.53
CA PRO A 55 24.86 3.77 12.87
C PRO A 55 25.12 4.98 13.76
#